data_550784255080b245c5678d6e5a6d9294
#
_entry.id   550784255080b245c5678d6e5a6d9294
#
_cell.length_a   1.000
_cell.length_b   1.000
_cell.length_c   1.000
_cell.angle_alpha   90.00
_cell.angle_beta   90.00
_cell.angle_gamma   90.00
#
_symmetry.space_group_name_H-M   'P 1'
#
loop_
_entity.id
_entity.type
_entity.pdbx_description
1 polymer ?
#
loop_
_entity_poly.entity_id
_entity_poly.type
_entity_poly.pdbx_seq_one_letter_code
_entity_poly.pdbx_strand_id
1 'polypeptide(L)'
;MRAKKKVTHRGVFWNVAALFLLILILTGAAYSSVTLDIGKFLSPVNHIIFIGNKHLTDDELMAFTGIHKNESLVTISNTKVSQGLLKSPWIRSVSVRKEFPDTFSIMIEEAVPFALLDMNGHLFLVDENGKLLEELKDNAIPFLPIITGDPFKESKGFSEALHLAKLMNDKGFSLEKNNIEIIACKPQELTVTIDGTVVKVGSGEYEEKLKKLFELEDEIKKRKIPVDYIDLRFANRVIVKPIKKVIK
;
A
#
# COMPACT_ATOMS: atom_id res chain seq x y z
N MET A 1 69.82 -67.83 21.74
CA MET A 1 68.62 -67.58 22.59
C MET A 1 68.08 -66.12 22.31
N ARG A 2 66.96 -66.04 21.63
CA ARG A 2 66.29 -64.72 21.37
C ARG A 2 65.22 -64.56 22.43
N ALA A 3 65.35 -63.50 23.29
CA ALA A 3 64.38 -63.16 24.29
C ALA A 3 63.15 -62.55 23.61
N LYS A 4 61.96 -63.15 23.74
CA LYS A 4 60.67 -62.57 23.31
C LYS A 4 60.30 -61.47 24.29
N LYS A 5 60.30 -60.23 23.79
CA LYS A 5 59.78 -59.07 24.50
C LYS A 5 58.25 -59.24 24.69
N LYS A 6 57.80 -59.49 25.94
CA LYS A 6 56.40 -59.49 26.31
C LYS A 6 55.85 -58.08 26.12
N VAL A 7 55.01 -57.85 25.11
CA VAL A 7 54.23 -56.64 24.97
C VAL A 7 53.19 -56.66 26.09
N THR A 8 53.37 -55.78 27.05
CA THR A 8 52.44 -55.67 28.17
C THR A 8 51.17 -54.96 27.67
N HIS A 9 50.04 -55.70 27.67
CA HIS A 9 48.71 -55.22 27.28
C HIS A 9 48.31 -53.92 27.99
N ARG A 10 48.94 -53.56 29.06
CA ARG A 10 48.75 -52.34 29.87
C ARG A 10 49.15 -51.09 29.12
N GLY A 11 50.23 -51.12 28.32
CA GLY A 11 50.64 -49.95 27.53
C GLY A 11 49.73 -49.67 26.36
N VAL A 12 49.15 -50.67 25.72
CA VAL A 12 48.21 -50.53 24.63
C VAL A 12 46.90 -49.92 25.13
N PHE A 13 46.43 -50.35 26.31
CA PHE A 13 45.21 -49.81 26.93
C PHE A 13 45.33 -48.33 27.27
N TRP A 14 46.48 -47.93 27.82
CA TRP A 14 46.76 -46.53 28.13
C TRP A 14 46.80 -45.61 26.85
N ASN A 15 47.39 -46.11 25.78
CA ASN A 15 47.46 -45.41 24.53
C ASN A 15 46.07 -45.25 23.86
N VAL A 16 45.23 -46.27 23.91
CA VAL A 16 43.86 -46.27 23.42
C VAL A 16 42.97 -45.26 24.23
N ALA A 17 43.14 -45.31 25.58
CA ALA A 17 42.45 -44.41 26.46
C ALA A 17 42.86 -42.93 26.22
N ALA A 18 44.15 -42.67 26.03
CA ALA A 18 44.68 -41.35 25.70
C ALA A 18 44.17 -40.83 24.34
N LEU A 19 44.08 -41.72 23.34
CA LEU A 19 43.53 -41.39 22.02
C LEU A 19 42.04 -41.03 22.10
N PHE A 20 41.27 -41.80 22.89
CA PHE A 20 39.85 -41.52 23.12
C PHE A 20 39.63 -40.20 23.82
N LEU A 21 40.46 -39.86 24.83
CA LEU A 21 40.40 -38.60 25.55
C LEU A 21 40.76 -37.42 24.63
N LEU A 22 41.75 -37.59 23.76
CA LEU A 22 42.15 -36.59 22.77
C LEU A 22 41.01 -36.31 21.77
N ILE A 23 40.34 -37.36 21.27
CA ILE A 23 39.18 -37.24 20.37
C ILE A 23 38.03 -36.49 21.07
N LEU A 24 37.77 -36.79 22.33
CA LEU A 24 36.72 -36.18 23.13
C LEU A 24 36.99 -34.68 23.38
N ILE A 25 38.26 -34.30 23.62
CA ILE A 25 38.69 -32.90 23.74
C ILE A 25 38.57 -32.18 22.41
N LEU A 26 39.00 -32.81 21.31
CA LEU A 26 38.89 -32.18 19.97
C LEU A 26 37.45 -32.02 19.52
N THR A 27 36.58 -32.99 19.78
CA THR A 27 35.13 -32.87 19.46
C THR A 27 34.45 -31.85 20.35
N GLY A 28 34.82 -31.77 21.64
CA GLY A 28 34.31 -30.75 22.57
C GLY A 28 34.77 -29.34 22.17
N ALA A 29 36.03 -29.19 21.76
CA ALA A 29 36.55 -27.91 21.28
C ALA A 29 35.88 -27.47 19.94
N ALA A 30 35.71 -28.41 19.03
CA ALA A 30 34.99 -28.17 17.78
C ALA A 30 33.52 -27.79 18.02
N TYR A 31 32.84 -28.48 18.93
CA TYR A 31 31.47 -28.19 19.33
C TYR A 31 31.34 -26.79 19.99
N SER A 32 32.29 -26.43 20.89
CA SER A 32 32.28 -25.12 21.53
C SER A 32 32.57 -24.00 20.54
N SER A 33 33.47 -24.16 19.56
CA SER A 33 33.72 -23.15 18.53
C SER A 33 32.51 -22.93 17.62
N VAL A 34 31.81 -23.99 17.23
CA VAL A 34 30.57 -23.90 16.44
C VAL A 34 29.45 -23.22 17.23
N THR A 35 29.30 -23.52 18.53
CA THR A 35 28.25 -22.85 19.35
C THR A 35 28.58 -21.39 19.65
N LEU A 36 29.86 -21.00 19.76
CA LEU A 36 30.28 -19.63 19.92
C LEU A 36 30.02 -18.79 18.65
N ASP A 37 30.22 -19.34 17.46
CA ASP A 37 29.88 -18.68 16.20
C ASP A 37 28.36 -18.56 15.99
N ILE A 38 27.60 -19.59 16.36
CA ILE A 38 26.13 -19.54 16.37
C ILE A 38 25.63 -18.44 17.32
N GLY A 39 26.27 -18.25 18.47
CA GLY A 39 25.94 -17.17 19.40
C GLY A 39 26.02 -15.77 18.79
N LYS A 40 26.97 -15.51 17.88
CA LYS A 40 27.08 -14.24 17.14
C LYS A 40 25.92 -14.05 16.15
N PHE A 41 25.44 -15.12 15.53
CA PHE A 41 24.26 -15.08 14.65
C PHE A 41 22.94 -14.95 15.41
N LEU A 42 22.91 -15.23 16.70
CA LEU A 42 21.75 -15.08 17.56
C LEU A 42 21.68 -13.70 18.24
N SER A 43 22.49 -12.74 17.79
CA SER A 43 22.45 -11.37 18.32
C SER A 43 21.04 -10.79 18.24
N PRO A 44 20.57 -10.12 19.30
CA PRO A 44 19.29 -9.42 19.25
C PRO A 44 19.32 -8.32 18.20
N VAL A 45 18.17 -8.03 17.60
CA VAL A 45 18.02 -6.89 16.70
C VAL A 45 18.15 -5.62 17.53
N ASN A 46 19.15 -4.80 17.19
CA ASN A 46 19.38 -3.51 17.81
C ASN A 46 18.85 -2.34 16.96
N HIS A 47 18.83 -2.53 15.64
CA HIS A 47 18.41 -1.50 14.70
C HIS A 47 17.30 -2.01 13.80
N ILE A 48 16.15 -1.33 13.84
CA ILE A 48 15.05 -1.51 12.89
C ILE A 48 14.93 -0.20 12.11
N ILE A 49 15.07 -0.28 10.79
CA ILE A 49 15.07 0.89 9.91
C ILE A 49 13.88 0.78 8.98
N PHE A 50 13.00 1.77 9.01
CA PHE A 50 11.90 1.92 8.05
C PHE A 50 12.32 2.91 6.96
N ILE A 51 12.02 2.59 5.71
CA ILE A 51 12.37 3.40 4.54
C ILE A 51 11.14 3.52 3.66
N GLY A 52 10.79 4.76 3.28
CA GLY A 52 9.72 5.04 2.32
C GLY A 52 8.39 5.40 2.95
N ASN A 53 8.24 5.31 4.27
CA ASN A 53 7.08 5.81 4.99
C ASN A 53 7.05 7.35 4.97
N LYS A 54 5.86 7.92 4.82
CA LYS A 54 5.60 9.37 4.78
C LYS A 54 4.41 9.74 5.64
N HIS A 55 3.36 8.92 5.61
CA HIS A 55 2.13 9.10 6.37
C HIS A 55 2.21 8.38 7.72
N LEU A 56 2.67 7.12 7.71
CA LEU A 56 2.82 6.32 8.92
C LEU A 56 4.13 6.63 9.63
N THR A 57 4.06 6.78 10.96
CA THR A 57 5.24 6.94 11.82
C THR A 57 5.95 5.61 12.05
N ASP A 58 7.24 5.67 12.42
CA ASP A 58 8.02 4.48 12.75
C ASP A 58 7.41 3.69 13.92
N ASP A 59 6.81 4.39 14.91
CA ASP A 59 6.16 3.76 16.06
C ASP A 59 4.90 2.97 15.63
N GLU A 60 4.07 3.54 14.75
CA GLU A 60 2.91 2.85 14.19
C GLU A 60 3.33 1.63 13.37
N LEU A 61 4.35 1.78 12.54
CA LEU A 61 4.90 0.68 11.76
C LEU A 61 5.45 -0.42 12.66
N MET A 62 6.17 -0.03 13.72
CA MET A 62 6.71 -0.98 14.68
C MET A 62 5.62 -1.82 15.34
N ALA A 63 4.46 -1.22 15.66
CA ALA A 63 3.31 -1.94 16.22
C ALA A 63 2.76 -3.03 15.27
N PHE A 64 2.85 -2.82 13.96
CA PHE A 64 2.42 -3.82 12.96
C PHE A 64 3.44 -4.93 12.72
N THR A 65 4.73 -4.73 13.03
CA THR A 65 5.78 -5.75 12.77
C THR A 65 5.60 -6.99 13.62
N GLY A 66 5.07 -6.85 14.85
CA GLY A 66 5.02 -7.91 15.84
C GLY A 66 6.40 -8.35 16.36
N ILE A 67 7.46 -7.57 16.13
CA ILE A 67 8.81 -7.84 16.62
C ILE A 67 8.88 -7.45 18.11
N HIS A 68 9.38 -8.37 18.92
CA HIS A 68 9.54 -8.15 20.35
C HIS A 68 10.97 -7.74 20.71
N LYS A 69 11.10 -7.06 21.86
CA LYS A 69 12.40 -6.65 22.38
C LYS A 69 13.30 -7.87 22.63
N ASN A 70 14.56 -7.79 22.20
CA ASN A 70 15.57 -8.84 22.31
C ASN A 70 15.33 -10.07 21.41
N GLU A 71 14.47 -9.96 20.40
CA GLU A 71 14.28 -11.03 19.41
C GLU A 71 15.52 -11.11 18.51
N SER A 72 15.95 -12.33 18.16
CA SER A 72 17.11 -12.52 17.30
C SER A 72 16.77 -12.29 15.83
N LEU A 73 17.69 -11.62 15.10
CA LEU A 73 17.55 -11.39 13.66
C LEU A 73 17.30 -12.71 12.89
N VAL A 74 17.87 -13.82 13.34
CA VAL A 74 17.70 -15.13 12.69
C VAL A 74 16.29 -15.68 12.86
N THR A 75 15.71 -15.51 14.05
CA THR A 75 14.38 -16.07 14.39
C THR A 75 13.22 -15.26 13.82
N ILE A 76 13.41 -13.95 13.58
CA ILE A 76 12.39 -13.12 12.99
C ILE A 76 12.02 -13.61 11.59
N SER A 77 10.74 -13.84 11.37
CA SER A 77 10.20 -14.26 10.08
C SER A 77 9.87 -13.06 9.20
N ASN A 78 10.59 -12.87 8.09
CA ASN A 78 10.29 -11.81 7.11
C ASN A 78 8.83 -11.85 6.65
N THR A 79 8.30 -13.07 6.40
CA THR A 79 6.91 -13.26 5.96
C THR A 79 5.90 -12.77 7.00
N LYS A 80 6.12 -13.09 8.29
CA LYS A 80 5.21 -12.63 9.36
C LYS A 80 5.24 -11.12 9.51
N VAL A 81 6.42 -10.51 9.46
CA VAL A 81 6.59 -9.06 9.52
C VAL A 81 5.88 -8.38 8.35
N SER A 82 6.13 -8.86 7.12
CA SER A 82 5.46 -8.31 5.93
C SER A 82 3.94 -8.45 6.01
N GLN A 83 3.43 -9.61 6.43
CA GLN A 83 1.99 -9.85 6.62
C GLN A 83 1.40 -8.96 7.73
N GLY A 84 2.15 -8.69 8.78
CA GLY A 84 1.74 -7.78 9.83
C GLY A 84 1.57 -6.36 9.31
N LEU A 85 2.57 -5.85 8.63
CA LEU A 85 2.56 -4.51 8.03
C LEU A 85 1.47 -4.35 6.96
N LEU A 86 1.28 -5.34 6.09
CA LEU A 86 0.23 -5.33 5.05
C LEU A 86 -1.20 -5.33 5.60
N LYS A 87 -1.42 -5.47 6.92
CA LYS A 87 -2.73 -5.27 7.54
C LYS A 87 -3.13 -3.80 7.57
N SER A 88 -2.17 -2.88 7.54
CA SER A 88 -2.48 -1.46 7.39
C SER A 88 -3.02 -1.19 5.99
N PRO A 89 -4.17 -0.52 5.85
CA PRO A 89 -4.66 -0.12 4.53
C PRO A 89 -3.70 0.83 3.81
N TRP A 90 -2.91 1.59 4.55
CA TRP A 90 -1.92 2.52 4.01
C TRP A 90 -0.68 1.86 3.40
N ILE A 91 -0.47 0.58 3.62
CA ILE A 91 0.70 -0.11 3.07
C ILE A 91 0.32 -0.86 1.79
N ARG A 92 0.97 -0.47 0.68
CA ARG A 92 0.81 -1.08 -0.64
C ARG A 92 1.74 -2.26 -0.83
N SER A 93 3.01 -2.09 -0.48
CA SER A 93 4.02 -3.13 -0.59
C SER A 93 5.07 -3.03 0.51
N VAL A 94 5.68 -4.17 0.84
CA VAL A 94 6.73 -4.29 1.87
C VAL A 94 7.84 -5.18 1.33
N SER A 95 9.09 -4.71 1.45
CA SER A 95 10.29 -5.49 1.23
C SER A 95 11.14 -5.51 2.49
N VAL A 96 11.49 -6.69 2.97
CA VAL A 96 12.19 -6.89 4.24
C VAL A 96 13.57 -7.46 3.98
N ARG A 97 14.61 -6.89 4.60
CA ARG A 97 16.00 -7.31 4.49
C ARG A 97 16.62 -7.46 5.87
N LYS A 98 17.30 -8.56 6.09
CA LYS A 98 18.15 -8.79 7.26
C LYS A 98 19.59 -8.40 6.94
N GLU A 99 20.13 -7.48 7.70
CA GLU A 99 21.50 -7.01 7.56
C GLU A 99 22.28 -7.39 8.83
N PHE A 100 23.06 -8.47 8.70
CA PHE A 100 23.85 -8.97 9.82
C PHE A 100 24.91 -7.96 10.26
N PRO A 101 25.22 -7.84 11.59
CA PRO A 101 24.78 -8.81 12.63
C PRO A 101 23.41 -8.52 13.27
N ASP A 102 22.87 -7.30 13.23
CA ASP A 102 21.82 -6.87 14.16
C ASP A 102 20.79 -5.88 13.58
N THR A 103 20.81 -5.65 12.26
CA THR A 103 19.96 -4.67 11.59
C THR A 103 18.85 -5.33 10.78
N PHE A 104 17.62 -4.82 10.93
CA PHE A 104 16.45 -5.24 10.19
C PHE A 104 15.89 -4.06 9.39
N SER A 105 16.07 -4.09 8.09
CA SER A 105 15.69 -3.02 7.17
C SER A 105 14.36 -3.36 6.49
N ILE A 106 13.41 -2.44 6.56
CA ILE A 106 12.04 -2.59 6.03
C ILE A 106 11.77 -1.46 5.07
N MET A 107 11.67 -1.77 3.81
CA MET A 107 11.27 -0.82 2.76
C MET A 107 9.77 -0.91 2.56
N ILE A 108 9.09 0.23 2.63
CA ILE A 108 7.64 0.35 2.56
C ILE A 108 7.27 1.24 1.39
N GLU A 109 6.26 0.84 0.65
CA GLU A 109 5.57 1.68 -0.31
C GLU A 109 4.18 1.96 0.25
N GLU A 110 3.90 3.22 0.55
CA GLU A 110 2.59 3.65 1.03
C GLU A 110 1.62 3.87 -0.12
N ALA A 111 0.34 3.67 0.16
CA ALA A 111 -0.75 4.04 -0.73
C ALA A 111 -0.86 5.57 -0.81
N VAL A 112 -1.18 6.07 -1.99
CA VAL A 112 -1.40 7.49 -2.21
C VAL A 112 -2.91 7.72 -2.30
N PRO A 113 -3.48 8.63 -1.48
CA PRO A 113 -4.88 9.02 -1.61
C PRO A 113 -5.16 9.59 -3.02
N PHE A 114 -6.22 9.09 -3.64
CA PHE A 114 -6.62 9.46 -5.00
C PHE A 114 -7.95 10.19 -5.05
N ALA A 115 -8.92 9.76 -4.25
CA ALA A 115 -10.24 10.37 -4.16
C ALA A 115 -10.79 10.29 -2.72
N LEU A 116 -11.82 11.07 -2.48
CA LEU A 116 -12.69 10.93 -1.31
C LEU A 116 -13.91 10.10 -1.69
N LEU A 117 -14.27 9.14 -0.87
CA LEU A 117 -15.53 8.42 -0.98
C LEU A 117 -16.49 8.95 0.08
N ASP A 118 -17.59 9.57 -0.36
CA ASP A 118 -18.74 9.87 0.50
C ASP A 118 -19.68 8.65 0.52
N MET A 119 -19.71 7.96 1.65
CA MET A 119 -20.58 6.83 1.88
C MET A 119 -21.50 7.14 3.07
N ASN A 120 -22.75 7.48 2.77
CA ASN A 120 -23.77 7.85 3.77
C ASN A 120 -23.39 9.03 4.69
N GLY A 121 -22.66 10.01 4.18
CA GLY A 121 -22.20 11.18 4.93
C GLY A 121 -20.89 10.97 5.70
N HIS A 122 -20.27 9.80 5.55
CA HIS A 122 -18.93 9.50 6.06
C HIS A 122 -17.93 9.60 4.92
N LEU A 123 -16.89 10.41 5.10
CA LEU A 123 -15.84 10.62 4.11
C LEU A 123 -14.66 9.69 4.37
N PHE A 124 -14.29 8.92 3.36
CA PHE A 124 -13.14 8.01 3.39
C PHE A 124 -12.12 8.41 2.34
N LEU A 125 -10.84 8.34 2.67
CA LEU A 125 -9.78 8.37 1.68
C LEU A 125 -9.74 7.02 0.96
N VAL A 126 -9.64 7.07 -0.37
CA VAL A 126 -9.45 5.88 -1.22
C VAL A 126 -8.25 6.05 -2.13
N ASP A 127 -7.56 4.94 -2.41
CA ASP A 127 -6.48 4.91 -3.39
C ASP A 127 -7.02 4.83 -4.83
N GLU A 128 -6.12 4.83 -5.81
CA GLU A 128 -6.45 4.71 -7.23
C GLU A 128 -7.18 3.39 -7.60
N ASN A 129 -7.13 2.37 -6.76
CA ASN A 129 -7.81 1.09 -6.95
C ASN A 129 -9.15 1.01 -6.20
N GLY A 130 -9.52 2.09 -5.51
CA GLY A 130 -10.73 2.16 -4.71
C GLY A 130 -10.62 1.46 -3.35
N LYS A 131 -9.38 1.14 -2.91
CA LYS A 131 -9.14 0.60 -1.58
C LYS A 131 -9.35 1.70 -0.55
N LEU A 132 -10.18 1.44 0.47
CA LEU A 132 -10.37 2.33 1.61
C LEU A 132 -9.06 2.43 2.41
N LEU A 133 -8.58 3.64 2.65
CA LEU A 133 -7.38 3.92 3.44
C LEU A 133 -7.75 4.27 4.87
N GLU A 134 -8.53 5.34 5.06
CA GLU A 134 -9.00 5.77 6.38
C GLU A 134 -10.26 6.63 6.27
N GLU A 135 -11.01 6.73 7.36
CA GLU A 135 -12.13 7.67 7.52
C GLU A 135 -11.61 9.04 7.99
N LEU A 136 -12.00 10.09 7.28
CA LEU A 136 -11.68 11.45 7.70
C LEU A 136 -12.57 11.87 8.86
N LYS A 137 -11.94 12.15 9.99
CA LYS A 137 -12.62 12.59 11.22
C LYS A 137 -12.58 14.10 11.43
N ASP A 138 -11.64 14.76 10.78
CA ASP A 138 -11.38 16.18 10.94
C ASP A 138 -11.89 16.99 9.74
N ASN A 139 -12.18 18.28 9.96
CA ASN A 139 -12.71 19.19 8.94
C ASN A 139 -11.70 19.59 7.84
N ALA A 140 -10.48 19.08 7.88
CA ALA A 140 -9.48 19.32 6.84
C ALA A 140 -9.69 18.35 5.67
N ILE A 141 -10.64 18.67 4.78
CA ILE A 141 -10.91 17.89 3.57
C ILE A 141 -9.76 18.16 2.57
N PRO A 142 -8.99 17.15 2.16
CA PRO A 142 -7.96 17.32 1.15
C PRO A 142 -8.59 17.64 -0.20
N PHE A 143 -7.85 18.35 -1.05
CA PHE A 143 -8.28 18.76 -2.38
C PHE A 143 -8.24 17.56 -3.35
N LEU A 144 -9.24 16.69 -3.25
CA LEU A 144 -9.40 15.47 -4.04
C LEU A 144 -10.82 15.40 -4.61
N PRO A 145 -11.04 14.72 -5.76
CA PRO A 145 -12.39 14.45 -6.26
C PRO A 145 -13.20 13.65 -5.26
N ILE A 146 -14.47 13.98 -5.11
CA ILE A 146 -15.40 13.27 -4.24
C ILE A 146 -16.21 12.28 -5.08
N ILE A 147 -16.24 11.01 -4.68
CA ILE A 147 -17.11 9.98 -5.27
C ILE A 147 -18.19 9.67 -4.24
N THR A 148 -19.45 9.96 -4.58
CA THR A 148 -20.61 9.68 -3.72
C THR A 148 -21.25 8.35 -4.14
N GLY A 149 -21.33 7.40 -3.23
CA GLY A 149 -21.93 6.07 -3.47
C GLY A 149 -21.49 5.04 -2.45
N ASP A 150 -22.08 3.86 -2.54
CA ASP A 150 -21.76 2.72 -1.66
C ASP A 150 -21.11 1.60 -2.49
N PRO A 151 -19.77 1.42 -2.44
CA PRO A 151 -19.07 0.41 -3.23
C PRO A 151 -19.47 -1.03 -2.89
N PHE A 152 -20.03 -1.26 -1.70
CA PHE A 152 -20.47 -2.58 -1.27
C PHE A 152 -21.86 -2.94 -1.84
N LYS A 153 -22.71 -1.94 -2.08
CA LYS A 153 -24.03 -2.14 -2.69
C LYS A 153 -23.99 -1.96 -4.21
N GLU A 154 -23.23 -1.00 -4.71
CA GLU A 154 -23.22 -0.58 -6.11
C GLU A 154 -21.81 -0.63 -6.70
N SER A 155 -21.13 -1.77 -6.56
CA SER A 155 -19.72 -1.96 -6.94
C SER A 155 -19.40 -1.57 -8.39
N LYS A 156 -20.35 -1.81 -9.33
CA LYS A 156 -20.17 -1.42 -10.74
C LYS A 156 -20.20 0.09 -10.92
N GLY A 157 -21.13 0.79 -10.26
CA GLY A 157 -21.21 2.26 -10.32
C GLY A 157 -19.96 2.91 -9.74
N PHE A 158 -19.48 2.41 -8.61
CA PHE A 158 -18.25 2.88 -7.99
C PHE A 158 -17.01 2.63 -8.87
N SER A 159 -16.88 1.45 -9.46
CA SER A 159 -15.77 1.13 -10.37
C SER A 159 -15.74 2.05 -11.60
N GLU A 160 -16.90 2.34 -12.19
CA GLU A 160 -17.03 3.25 -13.32
C GLU A 160 -16.71 4.71 -12.92
N ALA A 161 -17.16 5.15 -11.75
CA ALA A 161 -16.85 6.48 -11.21
C ALA A 161 -15.34 6.65 -10.97
N LEU A 162 -14.70 5.63 -10.40
CA LEU A 162 -13.26 5.61 -10.18
C LEU A 162 -12.48 5.64 -11.49
N HIS A 163 -12.92 4.88 -12.49
CA HIS A 163 -12.34 4.90 -13.83
C HIS A 163 -12.48 6.30 -14.48
N LEU A 164 -13.67 6.90 -14.39
CA LEU A 164 -13.88 8.25 -14.88
C LEU A 164 -12.99 9.28 -14.17
N ALA A 165 -12.89 9.20 -12.84
CA ALA A 165 -12.01 10.06 -12.06
C ALA A 165 -10.54 9.95 -12.50
N LYS A 166 -10.05 8.72 -12.77
CA LYS A 166 -8.70 8.49 -13.31
C LYS A 166 -8.50 9.17 -14.66
N LEU A 167 -9.42 8.97 -15.60
CA LEU A 167 -9.34 9.59 -16.91
C LEU A 167 -9.40 11.14 -16.82
N MET A 168 -10.19 11.68 -15.91
CA MET A 168 -10.23 13.11 -15.65
C MET A 168 -8.89 13.62 -15.12
N ASN A 169 -8.29 12.91 -14.17
CA ASN A 169 -6.98 13.25 -13.62
C ASN A 169 -5.88 13.18 -14.69
N ASP A 170 -5.85 12.13 -15.49
CA ASP A 170 -4.84 11.91 -16.55
C ASP A 170 -4.93 12.98 -17.65
N LYS A 171 -6.11 13.53 -17.87
CA LYS A 171 -6.34 14.63 -18.82
C LYS A 171 -6.20 16.03 -18.20
N GLY A 172 -5.80 16.11 -16.94
CA GLY A 172 -5.53 17.37 -16.23
C GLY A 172 -6.76 18.08 -15.65
N PHE A 173 -7.96 17.49 -15.71
CA PHE A 173 -9.17 18.12 -15.16
C PHE A 173 -9.04 18.43 -13.66
N SER A 174 -8.42 17.53 -12.90
CA SER A 174 -8.26 17.70 -11.45
C SER A 174 -7.36 18.87 -11.07
N LEU A 175 -6.47 19.32 -11.97
CA LEU A 175 -5.56 20.44 -11.75
C LEU A 175 -6.22 21.80 -12.00
N GLU A 176 -7.22 21.84 -12.88
CA GLU A 176 -7.85 23.07 -13.31
C GLU A 176 -9.17 23.38 -12.58
N LYS A 177 -9.75 22.39 -11.90
CA LYS A 177 -11.07 22.46 -11.27
C LYS A 177 -11.00 22.38 -9.76
N ASN A 178 -11.75 23.27 -9.11
CA ASN A 178 -11.73 23.39 -7.65
C ASN A 178 -12.63 22.38 -6.94
N ASN A 179 -13.67 21.90 -7.61
CA ASN A 179 -14.61 20.94 -7.01
C ASN A 179 -15.11 19.96 -8.06
N ILE A 180 -14.79 18.68 -7.88
CA ILE A 180 -15.27 17.57 -8.70
C ILE A 180 -16.00 16.60 -7.78
N GLU A 181 -17.29 16.39 -8.03
CA GLU A 181 -18.11 15.39 -7.36
C GLU A 181 -18.69 14.42 -8.39
N ILE A 182 -18.51 13.12 -8.17
CA ILE A 182 -18.96 12.04 -9.06
C ILE A 182 -20.00 11.21 -8.31
N ILE A 183 -21.24 11.19 -8.80
CA ILE A 183 -22.31 10.39 -8.23
C ILE A 183 -22.30 9.00 -8.88
N ALA A 184 -22.02 7.98 -8.09
CA ALA A 184 -21.70 6.61 -8.51
C ALA A 184 -22.82 5.60 -8.20
N CYS A 185 -24.11 5.98 -8.33
CA CYS A 185 -25.20 5.05 -8.02
C CYS A 185 -25.28 3.90 -9.02
N LYS A 186 -25.55 4.18 -10.29
CA LYS A 186 -25.59 3.20 -11.36
C LYS A 186 -24.74 3.65 -12.54
N PRO A 187 -24.09 2.72 -13.27
CA PRO A 187 -23.26 3.11 -14.42
C PRO A 187 -23.99 4.01 -15.43
N GLN A 188 -25.26 3.73 -15.74
CA GLN A 188 -26.05 4.48 -16.72
C GLN A 188 -26.46 5.87 -16.22
N GLU A 189 -26.42 6.10 -14.91
CA GLU A 189 -26.81 7.34 -14.24
C GLU A 189 -25.59 8.13 -13.75
N LEU A 190 -24.37 7.72 -14.14
CA LEU A 190 -23.13 8.37 -13.73
C LEU A 190 -23.19 9.87 -14.07
N THR A 191 -23.00 10.68 -13.04
CA THR A 191 -23.10 12.15 -13.13
C THR A 191 -21.88 12.75 -12.45
N VAL A 192 -21.34 13.81 -13.04
CA VAL A 192 -20.23 14.58 -12.47
C VAL A 192 -20.67 16.00 -12.28
N THR A 193 -20.44 16.57 -11.11
CA THR A 193 -20.56 18.00 -10.86
C THR A 193 -19.15 18.61 -10.91
N ILE A 194 -18.95 19.59 -11.78
CA ILE A 194 -17.67 20.27 -11.96
C ILE A 194 -17.91 21.77 -11.74
N ASP A 195 -17.33 22.34 -10.69
CA ASP A 195 -17.50 23.74 -10.31
C ASP A 195 -18.98 24.18 -10.30
N GLY A 196 -19.86 23.31 -9.83
CA GLY A 196 -21.31 23.55 -9.74
C GLY A 196 -22.11 23.25 -11.02
N THR A 197 -21.45 22.92 -12.14
CA THR A 197 -22.14 22.48 -13.36
C THR A 197 -22.34 20.98 -13.37
N VAL A 198 -23.59 20.54 -13.53
CA VAL A 198 -23.94 19.11 -13.58
C VAL A 198 -23.70 18.55 -14.98
N VAL A 199 -22.91 17.48 -15.09
CA VAL A 199 -22.61 16.78 -16.34
C VAL A 199 -23.12 15.35 -16.23
N LYS A 200 -24.13 14.98 -17.03
CA LYS A 200 -24.68 13.62 -17.11
C LYS A 200 -23.84 12.82 -18.08
N VAL A 201 -22.98 11.94 -17.56
CA VAL A 201 -22.00 11.17 -18.35
C VAL A 201 -22.58 9.85 -18.81
N GLY A 202 -23.31 9.13 -17.93
CA GLY A 202 -23.76 7.77 -18.16
C GLY A 202 -22.60 6.79 -18.27
N SER A 203 -22.80 5.60 -18.85
CA SER A 203 -21.78 4.56 -18.97
C SER A 203 -21.00 4.60 -20.29
N GLY A 204 -19.73 4.15 -20.24
CA GLY A 204 -18.87 3.89 -21.41
C GLY A 204 -18.41 5.12 -22.20
N GLU A 205 -17.47 4.93 -23.12
CA GLU A 205 -16.93 5.95 -24.03
C GLU A 205 -16.43 7.22 -23.33
N TYR A 206 -15.88 7.07 -22.12
CA TYR A 206 -15.52 8.22 -21.27
C TYR A 206 -14.49 9.14 -21.91
N GLU A 207 -13.50 8.60 -22.63
CA GLU A 207 -12.48 9.42 -23.28
C GLU A 207 -13.10 10.37 -24.34
N GLU A 208 -14.00 9.83 -25.16
CA GLU A 208 -14.69 10.62 -26.20
C GLU A 208 -15.63 11.66 -25.57
N LYS A 209 -16.36 11.27 -24.54
CA LYS A 209 -17.25 12.17 -23.80
C LYS A 209 -16.48 13.30 -23.12
N LEU A 210 -15.35 12.99 -22.47
CA LEU A 210 -14.50 14.01 -21.85
C LEU A 210 -13.91 14.96 -22.91
N LYS A 211 -13.48 14.44 -24.07
CA LYS A 211 -13.00 15.28 -25.18
C LYS A 211 -14.08 16.27 -25.63
N LYS A 212 -15.30 15.78 -25.86
CA LYS A 212 -16.46 16.64 -26.23
C LYS A 212 -16.75 17.68 -25.14
N LEU A 213 -16.62 17.31 -23.85
CA LEU A 213 -16.82 18.22 -22.74
C LEU A 213 -15.78 19.35 -22.75
N PHE A 214 -14.51 19.04 -22.96
CA PHE A 214 -13.44 20.06 -23.07
C PHE A 214 -13.69 21.07 -24.18
N GLU A 215 -13.97 20.56 -25.38
CA GLU A 215 -14.26 21.42 -26.53
C GLU A 215 -15.45 22.35 -26.27
N LEU A 216 -16.47 21.82 -25.59
CA LEU A 216 -17.68 22.57 -25.24
C LEU A 216 -17.45 23.59 -24.12
N GLU A 217 -16.66 23.27 -23.11
CA GLU A 217 -16.35 24.20 -22.01
C GLU A 217 -15.67 25.47 -22.52
N ASP A 218 -14.73 25.35 -23.44
CA ASP A 218 -14.08 26.50 -24.06
C ASP A 218 -15.07 27.41 -24.80
N GLU A 219 -16.04 26.81 -25.47
CA GLU A 219 -17.08 27.56 -26.18
C GLU A 219 -18.05 28.22 -25.21
N ILE A 220 -18.47 27.53 -24.14
CA ILE A 220 -19.34 28.09 -23.08
C ILE A 220 -18.63 29.25 -22.39
N LYS A 221 -17.37 29.11 -22.03
CA LYS A 221 -16.57 30.20 -21.42
C LYS A 221 -16.46 31.42 -22.35
N LYS A 222 -16.19 31.23 -23.63
CA LYS A 222 -16.12 32.30 -24.62
C LYS A 222 -17.46 33.05 -24.77
N ARG A 223 -18.57 32.34 -24.77
CA ARG A 223 -19.92 32.89 -24.91
C ARG A 223 -20.52 33.41 -23.61
N LYS A 224 -19.90 33.16 -22.45
CA LYS A 224 -20.38 33.50 -21.11
C LYS A 224 -21.81 33.03 -20.84
N ILE A 225 -22.18 31.86 -21.33
CA ILE A 225 -23.51 31.26 -21.16
C ILE A 225 -23.56 30.57 -19.80
N PRO A 226 -24.46 30.96 -18.89
CA PRO A 226 -24.67 30.21 -17.65
C PRO A 226 -25.39 28.89 -17.97
N VAL A 227 -24.81 27.75 -17.56
CA VAL A 227 -25.29 26.42 -17.88
C VAL A 227 -25.85 25.74 -16.63
N ASP A 228 -27.05 25.13 -16.75
CA ASP A 228 -27.71 24.37 -15.73
C ASP A 228 -27.15 22.93 -15.70
N TYR A 229 -27.17 22.26 -16.86
CA TYR A 229 -26.52 20.95 -17.02
C TYR A 229 -26.06 20.69 -18.46
N ILE A 230 -25.13 19.76 -18.58
CA ILE A 230 -24.66 19.18 -19.86
C ILE A 230 -24.98 17.69 -19.85
N ASP A 231 -25.54 17.17 -20.97
CA ASP A 231 -25.85 15.73 -21.10
C ASP A 231 -25.03 15.11 -22.23
N LEU A 232 -24.13 14.22 -21.86
CA LEU A 232 -23.20 13.50 -22.74
C LEU A 232 -23.62 12.04 -23.01
N ARG A 233 -24.79 11.63 -22.55
CA ARG A 233 -25.24 10.22 -22.69
C ARG A 233 -25.59 9.82 -24.11
N PHE A 234 -25.70 10.77 -25.02
CA PHE A 234 -26.03 10.53 -26.42
C PHE A 234 -24.78 10.45 -27.28
N ALA A 235 -24.61 9.39 -28.07
CA ALA A 235 -23.41 9.13 -28.85
C ALA A 235 -23.06 10.28 -29.83
N ASN A 236 -24.06 10.84 -30.53
CA ASN A 236 -23.84 11.77 -31.65
C ASN A 236 -24.19 13.21 -31.33
N ARG A 237 -24.56 13.55 -30.09
CA ARG A 237 -24.95 14.92 -29.72
C ARG A 237 -24.70 15.19 -28.26
N VAL A 238 -24.36 16.44 -27.95
CA VAL A 238 -24.30 16.96 -26.59
C VAL A 238 -25.51 17.90 -26.39
N ILE A 239 -26.21 17.73 -25.27
CA ILE A 239 -27.30 18.62 -24.93
C ILE A 239 -26.82 19.56 -23.83
N VAL A 240 -26.90 20.88 -24.08
CA VAL A 240 -26.59 21.91 -23.10
C VAL A 240 -27.88 22.63 -22.74
N LYS A 241 -28.19 22.64 -21.44
CA LYS A 241 -29.34 23.42 -20.93
C LYS A 241 -28.87 24.70 -20.27
N PRO A 242 -29.15 25.85 -20.84
CA PRO A 242 -28.81 27.12 -20.22
C PRO A 242 -29.73 27.43 -19.04
N ILE A 243 -29.20 28.18 -18.06
CA ILE A 243 -30.01 28.74 -16.98
C ILE A 243 -30.90 29.85 -17.58
N LYS A 244 -32.21 29.68 -17.51
CA LYS A 244 -33.15 30.75 -17.89
C LYS A 244 -33.08 31.85 -16.84
N LYS A 245 -32.55 33.03 -17.18
CA LYS A 245 -32.73 34.24 -16.34
C LYS A 245 -34.22 34.54 -16.29
N VAL A 246 -34.84 34.35 -15.15
CA VAL A 246 -36.15 34.93 -14.89
C VAL A 246 -35.93 36.45 -14.70
N ILE A 247 -36.19 37.22 -15.75
CA ILE A 247 -36.25 38.67 -15.65
C ILE A 247 -37.51 38.96 -14.84
N LYS A 248 -37.34 39.40 -13.59
CA LYS A 248 -38.40 39.98 -12.77
C LYS A 248 -38.55 41.46 -13.09
#